data_9eef5e7f36d78580348f79342ad40eb9
#
_entry.id   9eef5e7f36d78580348f79342ad40eb9
#
_cell.length_a   1.000
_cell.length_b   1.000
_cell.length_c   1.000
_cell.angle_alpha   90.00
_cell.angle_beta   90.00
_cell.angle_gamma   90.00
#
_symmetry.space_group_name_H-M   'P 1'
#
loop_
_entity.id
_entity.type
_entity.pdbx_description
1 polymer ?
#
loop_
_entity_poly.entity_id
_entity_poly.type
_entity_poly.pdbx_seq_one_letter_code
_entity_poly.pdbx_strand_id
1 'polypeptide(L)'
;VCYAKGGQVIGIGAGQQSRIHCTRLAGQKADNWFLRQNPKVLNLPFKEKIGRADRDNAIDLYIGDEYMDLLADGEWERTFTEKPEVFTREEKRAWLDQLQDVALGSDAFFPFGDNIERAHKSGVKYVAQPGGSVRDDQVIETCNKYGMTMCFTGIRLFHH
;
A
#
# COMPACT_ATOMS: atom_id res chain seq x y z
N VAL A 1 9.50 7.02 -3.82
CA VAL A 1 9.42 5.90 -2.87
C VAL A 1 8.74 4.73 -3.55
N CYS A 2 9.25 3.54 -3.34
CA CYS A 2 8.75 2.33 -3.99
C CYS A 2 8.73 1.17 -2.99
N TYR A 3 7.65 0.39 -3.03
CA TYR A 3 7.50 -0.86 -2.29
C TYR A 3 7.61 -2.02 -3.29
N ALA A 4 8.38 -3.04 -2.94
CA ALA A 4 8.59 -4.20 -3.79
C ALA A 4 8.48 -5.50 -2.99
N LYS A 5 8.01 -6.56 -3.65
CA LYS A 5 7.92 -7.90 -3.08
C LYS A 5 8.17 -8.94 -4.16
N GLY A 6 9.04 -9.91 -3.87
CA GLY A 6 9.33 -11.00 -4.81
C GLY A 6 9.82 -10.54 -6.19
N GLY A 7 10.59 -9.45 -6.23
CA GLY A 7 11.09 -8.87 -7.49
C GLY A 7 10.08 -8.01 -8.24
N GLN A 8 8.89 -7.79 -7.69
CA GLN A 8 7.83 -6.97 -8.29
C GLN A 8 7.64 -5.68 -7.50
N VAL A 9 7.55 -4.55 -8.20
CA VAL A 9 7.11 -3.29 -7.60
C VAL A 9 5.60 -3.35 -7.38
N ILE A 10 5.18 -3.19 -6.12
CA ILE A 10 3.78 -3.28 -5.72
C ILE A 10 3.15 -1.93 -5.37
N GLY A 11 3.96 -0.89 -5.21
CA GLY A 11 3.46 0.47 -4.98
C GLY A 11 4.54 1.51 -5.20
N ILE A 12 4.19 2.60 -5.87
CA ILE A 12 5.07 3.76 -6.10
C ILE A 12 4.34 5.02 -5.67
N GLY A 13 5.05 5.88 -4.94
CA GLY A 13 4.62 7.23 -4.60
C GLY A 13 5.69 8.24 -5.01
N ALA A 14 5.29 9.20 -5.84
CA ALA A 14 6.16 10.23 -6.38
C ALA A 14 5.38 11.53 -6.59
N GLY A 15 6.08 12.65 -6.79
CA GLY A 15 5.49 13.93 -7.10
C GLY A 15 4.66 14.56 -5.97
N GLN A 16 4.87 14.12 -4.73
CA GLN A 16 4.15 14.62 -3.57
C GLN A 16 4.90 15.76 -2.87
N GLN A 17 4.21 16.50 -2.02
CA GLN A 17 4.77 17.66 -1.31
C GLN A 17 5.82 17.29 -0.27
N SER A 18 5.85 16.04 0.19
CA SER A 18 6.82 15.57 1.18
C SER A 18 7.13 14.08 1.03
N ARG A 19 8.26 13.66 1.60
CA ARG A 19 8.67 12.25 1.58
C ARG A 19 7.62 11.34 2.24
N ILE A 20 7.07 11.77 3.36
CA ILE A 20 6.03 10.98 4.04
C ILE A 20 4.77 10.80 3.18
N HIS A 21 4.37 11.79 2.39
CA HIS A 21 3.25 11.65 1.47
C HIS A 21 3.57 10.66 0.35
N CYS A 22 4.80 10.63 -0.17
CA CYS A 22 5.24 9.60 -1.11
C CYS A 22 5.16 8.21 -0.49
N THR A 23 5.63 8.07 0.75
CA THR A 23 5.63 6.80 1.48
C THR A 23 4.20 6.30 1.76
N ARG A 24 3.30 7.20 2.13
CA ARG A 24 1.87 6.88 2.33
C ARG A 24 1.20 6.44 1.04
N LEU A 25 1.39 7.18 -0.04
CA LEU A 25 0.79 6.86 -1.34
C LEU A 25 1.30 5.53 -1.88
N ALA A 26 2.62 5.32 -1.83
CA ALA A 26 3.22 4.06 -2.25
C ALA A 26 2.72 2.89 -1.39
N GLY A 27 2.65 3.08 -0.07
CA GLY A 27 2.15 2.09 0.87
C GLY A 27 0.68 1.75 0.65
N GLN A 28 -0.17 2.75 0.39
CA GLN A 28 -1.57 2.51 0.06
C GLN A 28 -1.74 1.67 -1.20
N LYS A 29 -0.94 1.93 -2.23
CA LYS A 29 -0.94 1.12 -3.46
C LYS A 29 -0.48 -0.31 -3.19
N ALA A 30 0.56 -0.48 -2.37
CA ALA A 30 1.04 -1.80 -1.95
C ALA A 30 -0.04 -2.56 -1.15
N ASP A 31 -0.72 -1.88 -0.23
CA ASP A 31 -1.83 -2.43 0.53
C ASP A 31 -2.96 -2.88 -0.40
N ASN A 32 -3.36 -2.05 -1.34
CA ASN A 32 -4.40 -2.37 -2.33
C ASN A 32 -4.02 -3.56 -3.20
N TRP A 33 -2.74 -3.65 -3.62
CA TRP A 33 -2.24 -4.80 -4.36
C TRP A 33 -2.45 -6.11 -3.59
N PHE A 34 -2.21 -6.11 -2.27
CA PHE A 34 -2.40 -7.29 -1.43
C PHE A 34 -3.87 -7.54 -1.08
N LEU A 35 -4.65 -6.49 -0.80
CA LEU A 35 -6.09 -6.60 -0.52
C LEU A 35 -6.87 -7.19 -1.70
N ARG A 36 -6.47 -6.88 -2.93
CA ARG A 36 -7.09 -7.44 -4.15
C ARG A 36 -6.97 -8.97 -4.23
N GLN A 37 -6.05 -9.57 -3.48
CA GLN A 37 -5.83 -11.02 -3.42
C GLN A 37 -6.65 -11.71 -2.33
N ASN A 38 -7.38 -10.95 -1.51
CA ASN A 38 -8.25 -11.52 -0.48
C ASN A 38 -9.40 -12.31 -1.12
N PRO A 39 -9.76 -13.50 -0.60
CA PRO A 39 -10.88 -14.28 -1.11
C PRO A 39 -12.18 -13.51 -1.24
N LYS A 40 -12.44 -12.56 -0.34
CA LYS A 40 -13.63 -11.70 -0.38
C LYS A 40 -13.69 -10.85 -1.65
N VAL A 41 -12.53 -10.40 -2.13
CA VAL A 41 -12.40 -9.63 -3.39
C VAL A 41 -12.43 -10.57 -4.60
N LEU A 42 -11.69 -11.68 -4.53
CA LEU A 42 -11.63 -12.66 -5.63
C LEU A 42 -12.99 -13.31 -5.92
N ASN A 43 -13.84 -13.44 -4.92
CA ASN A 43 -15.15 -14.09 -5.01
C ASN A 43 -16.31 -13.09 -5.11
N LEU A 44 -16.07 -11.82 -5.43
CA LEU A 44 -17.13 -10.86 -5.63
C LEU A 44 -18.12 -11.35 -6.71
N PRO A 45 -19.44 -11.28 -6.43
CA PRO A 45 -20.47 -11.85 -7.31
C PRO A 45 -20.78 -10.93 -8.49
N PHE A 46 -19.81 -10.71 -9.36
CA PHE A 46 -19.97 -9.89 -10.56
C PHE A 46 -20.99 -10.49 -11.53
N LYS A 47 -21.71 -9.64 -12.23
CA LYS A 47 -22.53 -10.04 -13.36
C LYS A 47 -21.66 -10.64 -14.45
N GLU A 48 -22.18 -11.66 -15.16
CA GLU A 48 -21.45 -12.40 -16.18
C GLU A 48 -20.89 -11.51 -17.31
N LYS A 49 -21.66 -10.48 -17.71
CA LYS A 49 -21.29 -9.61 -18.84
C LYS A 49 -20.66 -8.28 -18.43
N ILE A 50 -20.16 -8.16 -17.20
CA ILE A 50 -19.52 -6.92 -16.77
C ILE A 50 -18.20 -6.67 -17.55
N GLY A 51 -17.98 -5.45 -18.00
CA GLY A 51 -16.75 -5.04 -18.67
C GLY A 51 -15.56 -5.01 -17.70
N ARG A 52 -14.35 -5.22 -18.24
CA ARG A 52 -13.12 -5.22 -17.43
C ARG A 52 -12.93 -3.90 -16.66
N ALA A 53 -13.15 -2.77 -17.32
CA ALA A 53 -12.99 -1.45 -16.70
C ALA A 53 -13.95 -1.26 -15.51
N ASP A 54 -15.21 -1.62 -15.69
CA ASP A 54 -16.23 -1.52 -14.63
C ASP A 54 -15.91 -2.45 -13.47
N ARG A 55 -15.44 -3.65 -13.78
CA ARG A 55 -14.99 -4.62 -12.77
C ARG A 55 -13.83 -4.10 -11.95
N ASP A 56 -12.78 -3.58 -12.60
CA ASP A 56 -11.60 -3.05 -11.93
C ASP A 56 -11.96 -1.84 -11.06
N ASN A 57 -12.80 -0.94 -11.57
CA ASN A 57 -13.29 0.20 -10.81
C ASN A 57 -14.10 -0.22 -9.58
N ALA A 58 -14.99 -1.21 -9.74
CA ALA A 58 -15.78 -1.73 -8.63
C ALA A 58 -14.90 -2.36 -7.53
N ILE A 59 -13.83 -3.06 -7.91
CA ILE A 59 -12.86 -3.61 -6.94
C ILE A 59 -12.17 -2.48 -6.17
N ASP A 60 -11.74 -1.43 -6.84
CA ASP A 60 -11.08 -0.30 -6.19
C ASP A 60 -12.01 0.40 -5.19
N LEU A 61 -13.27 0.62 -5.57
CA LEU A 61 -14.29 1.17 -4.68
C LEU A 61 -14.59 0.25 -3.50
N TYR A 62 -14.71 -1.06 -3.76
CA TYR A 62 -15.01 -2.05 -2.72
C TYR A 62 -13.93 -2.13 -1.64
N ILE A 63 -12.67 -2.03 -2.04
CA ILE A 63 -11.52 -2.03 -1.13
C ILE A 63 -11.36 -0.67 -0.43
N GLY A 64 -11.73 0.42 -1.11
CA GLY A 64 -11.54 1.80 -0.66
C GLY A 64 -12.56 2.27 0.36
N ASP A 65 -12.45 3.54 0.72
CA ASP A 65 -13.36 4.19 1.66
C ASP A 65 -14.71 4.53 1.01
N GLU A 66 -14.79 4.51 -0.31
CA GLU A 66 -16.00 4.80 -1.10
C GLU A 66 -16.90 3.57 -1.30
N TYR A 67 -16.67 2.48 -0.60
CA TYR A 67 -17.46 1.25 -0.73
C TYR A 67 -18.95 1.45 -0.50
N MET A 68 -19.34 2.42 0.32
CA MET A 68 -20.75 2.72 0.58
C MET A 68 -21.49 3.20 -0.68
N ASP A 69 -20.80 3.95 -1.54
CA ASP A 69 -21.37 4.40 -2.82
C ASP A 69 -21.63 3.22 -3.76
N LEU A 70 -20.70 2.28 -3.81
CA LEU A 70 -20.82 1.06 -4.62
C LEU A 70 -21.94 0.14 -4.11
N LEU A 71 -22.09 0.01 -2.80
CA LEU A 71 -23.02 -0.94 -2.16
C LEU A 71 -24.36 -0.31 -1.79
N ALA A 72 -24.60 0.95 -2.18
CA ALA A 72 -25.89 1.60 -1.99
C ALA A 72 -26.99 0.88 -2.75
N ASP A 73 -28.20 0.87 -2.17
CA ASP A 73 -29.38 0.31 -2.83
C ASP A 73 -29.67 1.04 -4.14
N GLY A 74 -29.89 0.28 -5.22
CA GLY A 74 -30.02 0.81 -6.58
C GLY A 74 -28.70 0.94 -7.34
N GLU A 75 -27.56 0.90 -6.67
CA GLU A 75 -26.23 0.98 -7.30
C GLU A 75 -25.55 -0.39 -7.42
N TRP A 76 -25.55 -1.19 -6.35
CA TRP A 76 -24.88 -2.51 -6.37
C TRP A 76 -25.49 -3.44 -7.44
N GLU A 77 -26.78 -3.31 -7.73
CA GLU A 77 -27.49 -4.13 -8.73
C GLU A 77 -26.96 -3.92 -10.16
N ARG A 78 -26.28 -2.81 -10.41
CA ARG A 78 -25.65 -2.55 -11.71
C ARG A 78 -24.44 -3.42 -11.97
N THR A 79 -23.77 -3.83 -10.90
CA THR A 79 -22.46 -4.50 -10.96
C THR A 79 -22.50 -5.95 -10.53
N PHE A 80 -23.30 -6.26 -9.52
CA PHE A 80 -23.32 -7.56 -8.84
C PHE A 80 -24.64 -8.31 -9.05
N THR A 81 -24.59 -9.64 -8.93
CA THR A 81 -25.80 -10.51 -8.94
C THR A 81 -26.48 -10.54 -7.58
N GLU A 82 -25.73 -10.28 -6.50
CA GLU A 82 -26.20 -10.14 -5.13
C GLU A 82 -25.37 -9.09 -4.42
N LYS A 83 -25.91 -8.50 -3.35
CA LYS A 83 -25.19 -7.47 -2.60
C LYS A 83 -24.03 -8.08 -1.83
N PRO A 84 -22.77 -7.68 -2.14
CA PRO A 84 -21.61 -8.15 -1.38
C PRO A 84 -21.65 -7.68 0.06
N GLU A 85 -21.09 -8.48 0.95
CA GLU A 85 -20.79 -8.04 2.31
C GLU A 85 -19.69 -7.00 2.30
N VAL A 86 -19.75 -6.06 3.24
CA VAL A 86 -18.71 -5.05 3.42
C VAL A 86 -17.37 -5.73 3.77
N PHE A 87 -16.31 -5.29 3.11
CA PHE A 87 -14.95 -5.64 3.49
C PHE A 87 -14.53 -4.71 4.64
N THR A 88 -14.69 -5.18 5.88
CA THR A 88 -14.52 -4.34 7.06
C THR A 88 -13.07 -3.92 7.27
N ARG A 89 -12.89 -2.83 8.02
CA ARG A 89 -11.56 -2.32 8.37
C ARG A 89 -10.74 -3.36 9.14
N GLU A 90 -11.39 -4.10 10.04
CA GLU A 90 -10.77 -5.17 10.83
C GLU A 90 -10.31 -6.33 9.95
N GLU A 91 -11.15 -6.74 8.99
CA GLU A 91 -10.79 -7.78 8.03
C GLU A 91 -9.63 -7.37 7.14
N LYS A 92 -9.63 -6.12 6.65
CA LYS A 92 -8.53 -5.56 5.86
C LYS A 92 -7.23 -5.56 6.69
N ARG A 93 -7.28 -5.11 7.93
CA ARG A 93 -6.08 -5.07 8.79
C ARG A 93 -5.54 -6.47 9.06
N ALA A 94 -6.40 -7.43 9.37
CA ALA A 94 -6.00 -8.82 9.57
C ALA A 94 -5.33 -9.43 8.34
N TRP A 95 -5.82 -9.11 7.15
CA TRP A 95 -5.22 -9.55 5.89
C TRP A 95 -3.87 -8.89 5.65
N LEU A 96 -3.78 -7.57 5.83
CA LEU A 96 -2.54 -6.81 5.66
C LEU A 96 -1.45 -7.22 6.66
N ASP A 97 -1.81 -7.69 7.84
CA ASP A 97 -0.85 -8.21 8.83
C ASP A 97 -0.12 -9.47 8.33
N GLN A 98 -0.65 -10.15 7.31
CA GLN A 98 0.00 -11.29 6.67
C GLN A 98 0.98 -10.87 5.56
N LEU A 99 0.97 -9.62 5.12
CA LEU A 99 1.92 -9.10 4.15
C LEU A 99 3.28 -8.94 4.83
N GLN A 100 4.29 -9.66 4.33
CA GLN A 100 5.62 -9.74 4.92
C GLN A 100 6.72 -9.64 3.86
N ASP A 101 7.94 -9.40 4.33
CA ASP A 101 9.14 -9.41 3.49
C ASP A 101 9.09 -8.41 2.32
N VAL A 102 8.45 -7.28 2.55
CA VAL A 102 8.40 -6.17 1.59
C VAL A 102 9.67 -5.34 1.70
N ALA A 103 10.21 -4.93 0.58
CA ALA A 103 11.32 -4.01 0.47
C ALA A 103 10.82 -2.59 0.17
N LEU A 104 11.43 -1.60 0.83
CA LEU A 104 11.18 -0.18 0.62
C LEU A 104 12.42 0.48 0.03
N GLY A 105 12.28 1.14 -1.11
CA GLY A 105 13.33 1.93 -1.72
C GLY A 105 12.99 3.41 -1.77
N SER A 106 13.98 4.27 -1.56
CA SER A 106 13.83 5.71 -1.68
C SER A 106 14.97 6.34 -2.48
N ASP A 107 14.62 7.26 -3.37
CA ASP A 107 15.56 8.04 -4.20
C ASP A 107 16.29 9.14 -3.43
N ALA A 108 15.82 9.47 -2.21
CA ALA A 108 16.46 10.41 -1.28
C ALA A 108 16.30 9.92 0.16
N PHE A 109 17.01 10.55 1.10
CA PHE A 109 16.94 10.14 2.50
C PHE A 109 15.52 10.29 3.08
N PHE A 110 15.19 9.47 4.06
CA PHE A 110 14.02 9.65 4.90
C PHE A 110 14.31 10.70 5.97
N PRO A 111 13.54 11.79 6.04
CA PRO A 111 13.81 12.87 6.99
C PRO A 111 13.43 12.54 8.43
N PHE A 112 12.47 11.62 8.63
CA PHE A 112 11.94 11.25 9.94
C PHE A 112 11.59 9.76 10.02
N GLY A 113 11.53 9.24 11.25
CA GLY A 113 11.15 7.85 11.50
C GLY A 113 9.69 7.50 11.14
N ASP A 114 8.81 8.50 10.98
CA ASP A 114 7.41 8.29 10.58
C ASP A 114 7.25 7.56 9.23
N ASN A 115 8.22 7.74 8.33
CA ASN A 115 8.29 6.98 7.07
C ASN A 115 8.42 5.48 7.33
N ILE A 116 9.26 5.11 8.29
CA ILE A 116 9.49 3.71 8.67
C ILE A 116 8.27 3.16 9.43
N GLU A 117 7.66 3.96 10.31
CA GLU A 117 6.40 3.61 10.99
C GLU A 117 5.31 3.29 9.97
N ARG A 118 5.17 4.12 8.94
CA ARG A 118 4.20 3.85 7.85
C ARG A 118 4.55 2.59 7.08
N ALA A 119 5.81 2.40 6.75
CA ALA A 119 6.28 1.26 5.99
C ALA A 119 6.06 -0.07 6.74
N HIS A 120 6.23 -0.06 8.05
CA HIS A 120 5.98 -1.24 8.90
C HIS A 120 4.54 -1.77 8.74
N LYS A 121 3.56 -0.88 8.61
CA LYS A 121 2.14 -1.25 8.44
C LYS A 121 1.85 -1.99 7.11
N SER A 122 2.74 -1.89 6.15
CA SER A 122 2.66 -2.58 4.86
C SER A 122 3.67 -3.72 4.71
N GLY A 123 4.14 -4.28 5.82
CA GLY A 123 4.98 -5.48 5.84
C GLY A 123 6.43 -5.27 5.43
N VAL A 124 6.93 -4.03 5.46
CA VAL A 124 8.33 -3.73 5.12
C VAL A 124 9.28 -4.33 6.15
N LYS A 125 10.28 -5.00 5.66
CA LYS A 125 11.37 -5.59 6.45
C LYS A 125 12.74 -5.10 5.99
N TYR A 126 12.87 -4.71 4.74
CA TYR A 126 14.11 -4.27 4.12
C TYR A 126 13.96 -2.84 3.60
N VAL A 127 14.92 -1.98 3.91
CA VAL A 127 14.91 -0.58 3.51
C VAL A 127 16.20 -0.22 2.81
N ALA A 128 16.11 0.45 1.67
CA ALA A 128 17.23 1.01 0.94
C ALA A 128 17.03 2.52 0.75
N GLN A 129 17.95 3.33 1.23
CA GLN A 129 17.92 4.78 1.07
C GLN A 129 19.35 5.34 1.01
N PRO A 130 19.57 6.54 0.45
CA PRO A 130 20.91 7.11 0.37
C PRO A 130 21.51 7.50 1.71
N GLY A 131 20.71 7.87 2.71
CA GLY A 131 21.19 8.48 3.95
C GLY A 131 21.61 9.95 3.76
N GLY A 132 22.18 10.54 4.80
CA GLY A 132 22.66 11.93 4.80
C GLY A 132 21.71 12.94 5.44
N SER A 133 20.65 12.47 6.10
CA SER A 133 19.80 13.32 6.94
C SER A 133 20.50 13.57 8.31
N VAL A 134 20.30 14.74 8.85
CA VAL A 134 20.71 15.03 10.25
C VAL A 134 19.96 14.19 11.28
N ARG A 135 18.90 13.49 10.85
CA ARG A 135 18.08 12.60 11.68
C ARG A 135 18.17 11.13 11.25
N ASP A 136 19.26 10.74 10.60
CA ASP A 136 19.46 9.33 10.23
C ASP A 136 19.45 8.41 11.46
N ASP A 137 19.91 8.89 12.61
CA ASP A 137 19.84 8.17 13.89
C ASP A 137 18.41 7.78 14.29
N GLN A 138 17.44 8.68 14.14
CA GLN A 138 16.02 8.42 14.41
C GLN A 138 15.45 7.38 13.44
N VAL A 139 15.83 7.45 12.19
CA VAL A 139 15.41 6.48 11.16
C VAL A 139 15.97 5.10 11.47
N ILE A 140 17.26 5.02 11.86
CA ILE A 140 17.91 3.77 12.29
C ILE A 140 17.19 3.20 13.52
N GLU A 141 16.93 4.03 14.52
CA GLU A 141 16.22 3.62 15.75
C GLU A 141 14.85 3.01 15.45
N THR A 142 14.10 3.63 14.55
CA THR A 142 12.78 3.12 14.16
C THR A 142 12.89 1.80 13.41
N CYS A 143 13.88 1.63 12.54
CA CYS A 143 14.18 0.35 11.90
C CYS A 143 14.52 -0.74 12.94
N ASN A 144 15.33 -0.41 13.92
CA ASN A 144 15.71 -1.33 15.00
C ASN A 144 14.49 -1.75 15.84
N LYS A 145 13.58 -0.81 16.11
CA LYS A 145 12.31 -1.07 16.82
C LYS A 145 11.52 -2.20 16.19
N TYR A 146 11.51 -2.29 14.86
CA TYR A 146 10.75 -3.28 14.10
C TYR A 146 11.60 -4.43 13.55
N GLY A 147 12.87 -4.51 13.89
CA GLY A 147 13.76 -5.55 13.39
C GLY A 147 13.99 -5.49 11.88
N MET A 148 13.90 -4.30 11.29
CA MET A 148 14.15 -4.10 9.87
C MET A 148 15.64 -4.06 9.58
N THR A 149 16.04 -4.52 8.39
CA THR A 149 17.38 -4.32 7.83
C THR A 149 17.36 -3.12 6.92
N MET A 150 18.21 -2.13 7.18
CA MET A 150 18.35 -0.95 6.33
C MET A 150 19.77 -0.82 5.78
N CYS A 151 19.88 -0.52 4.50
CA CYS A 151 21.16 -0.16 3.89
C CYS A 151 21.15 1.29 3.42
N PHE A 152 22.28 1.97 3.61
CA PHE A 152 22.57 3.28 3.04
C PHE A 152 23.25 3.08 1.71
N THR A 153 22.61 3.48 0.62
CA THR A 153 23.13 3.30 -0.73
C THR A 153 24.22 4.31 -1.08
N GLY A 154 24.22 5.45 -0.41
CA GLY A 154 25.11 6.58 -0.73
C GLY A 154 24.82 7.23 -2.08
N ILE A 155 23.76 6.79 -2.76
CA ILE A 155 23.40 7.28 -4.10
C ILE A 155 22.06 7.99 -4.03
N ARG A 156 22.09 9.31 -4.20
CA ARG A 156 20.88 10.14 -4.31
C ARG A 156 20.45 10.22 -5.75
N LEU A 157 19.23 9.77 -6.03
CA LEU A 157 18.65 9.74 -7.38
C LEU A 157 17.57 10.81 -7.58
N PHE A 158 17.25 11.55 -6.53
CA PHE A 158 16.24 12.60 -6.56
C PHE A 158 16.81 13.87 -7.19
N HIS A 159 16.12 14.41 -8.21
CA HIS A 159 16.47 15.63 -8.91
C HIS A 159 15.32 16.63 -8.85
N HIS A 160 15.68 17.87 -8.76
CA HIS A 160 14.74 19.00 -8.85
C HIS A 160 14.67 19.54 -10.26
#